data_9e6a96fb6788d0b37e3847d6bd8eee78
#
_entry.id   9e6a96fb6788d0b37e3847d6bd8eee78
#
_cell.length_a   1.000
_cell.length_b   1.000
_cell.length_c   1.000
_cell.angle_alpha   90.00
_cell.angle_beta   90.00
_cell.angle_gamma   90.00
#
_symmetry.space_group_name_H-M   'P 1'
#
loop_
_entity.id
_entity.type
_entity.pdbx_description
1 polymer ?
#
loop_
_entity_poly.entity_id
_entity_poly.type
_entity_poly.pdbx_seq_one_letter_code
_entity_poly.pdbx_strand_id
1 'polypeptide(L)' 'MASNQPLGEFLRELDSYRPGVLRWAPELEALRVTGSFRLDDTDRILALLAASLPLEVQMRTRYWVTLTPRKKVV' A
#
# COMPACT_ATOMS: atom_id res chain seq x y z
N MET A 1 -10.82 -3.24 9.57
CA MET A 1 -9.81 -3.00 10.59
C MET A 1 -8.61 -3.90 10.38
N ALA A 2 -7.44 -3.30 10.24
CA ALA A 2 -6.21 -4.05 10.15
C ALA A 2 -5.53 -4.08 11.51
N SER A 3 -5.18 -5.28 11.99
CA SER A 3 -4.52 -5.43 13.27
C SER A 3 -3.34 -6.36 13.07
N ASN A 4 -2.14 -5.79 12.98
CA ASN A 4 -0.92 -6.53 12.74
C ASN A 4 -1.04 -7.46 11.53
N GLN A 5 -1.65 -6.96 10.48
CA GLN A 5 -1.91 -7.71 9.27
C GLN A 5 -0.73 -7.59 8.31
N PRO A 6 -0.33 -8.67 7.62
CA PRO A 6 0.70 -8.55 6.59
C PRO A 6 0.27 -7.54 5.53
N LEU A 7 1.20 -6.70 5.12
CA LEU A 7 0.89 -5.67 4.14
C LEU A 7 0.39 -6.26 2.82
N GLY A 8 0.92 -7.39 2.42
CA GLY A 8 0.48 -8.05 1.19
C GLY A 8 -1.00 -8.38 1.20
N GLU A 9 -1.51 -8.88 2.33
CA GLU A 9 -2.94 -9.17 2.45
C GLU A 9 -3.77 -7.90 2.42
N PHE A 10 -3.30 -6.87 3.10
CA PHE A 10 -4.00 -5.59 3.12
C PHE A 10 -4.06 -4.99 1.72
N LEU A 11 -2.97 -5.06 0.97
CA LEU A 11 -2.92 -4.52 -0.38
C LEU A 11 -3.83 -5.30 -1.35
N ARG A 12 -3.93 -6.62 -1.18
CA ARG A 12 -4.84 -7.41 -2.00
C ARG A 12 -6.29 -7.02 -1.75
N GLU A 13 -6.61 -6.78 -0.49
CA GLU A 13 -7.94 -6.33 -0.13
C GLU A 13 -8.20 -4.93 -0.70
N LEU A 14 -7.23 -4.05 -0.57
CA LEU A 14 -7.34 -2.71 -1.11
C LEU A 14 -7.50 -2.71 -2.63
N ASP A 15 -6.79 -3.59 -3.31
CA ASP A 15 -6.87 -3.70 -4.76
C ASP A 15 -8.29 -4.04 -5.23
N SER A 16 -9.03 -4.81 -4.45
CA SER A 16 -10.39 -5.18 -4.80
C SER A 16 -11.36 -4.00 -4.71
N TYR A 17 -10.98 -2.94 -4.00
CA TYR A 17 -11.83 -1.77 -3.83
C TYR A 17 -11.53 -0.64 -4.81
N ARG A 18 -10.49 -0.77 -5.61
CA ARG A 18 -10.17 0.27 -6.57
C ARG A 18 -10.08 -0.29 -7.97
N PRO A 19 -10.54 0.48 -8.98
CA PRO A 19 -10.43 0.03 -10.36
C PRO A 19 -8.97 0.07 -10.80
N GLY A 20 -8.59 -0.88 -11.66
CA GLY A 20 -7.26 -0.90 -12.24
C GLY A 20 -6.33 -1.87 -11.55
N VAL A 21 -5.06 -1.55 -11.56
CA VAL A 21 -4.00 -2.46 -11.11
C VAL A 21 -3.24 -1.84 -9.93
N LEU A 22 -3.05 -2.63 -8.90
CA LEU A 22 -2.20 -2.28 -7.77
C LEU A 22 -1.11 -3.34 -7.69
N ARG A 23 0.13 -2.90 -7.83
CA ARG A 23 1.29 -3.80 -7.77
C ARG A 23 2.22 -3.38 -6.64
N TRP A 24 2.92 -4.35 -6.09
CA TRP A 24 3.88 -4.07 -5.04
C TRP A 24 5.01 -5.09 -5.08
N ALA A 25 6.17 -4.69 -4.56
CA ALA A 25 7.31 -5.57 -4.48
C ALA A 25 7.10 -6.64 -3.41
N PRO A 26 7.56 -7.88 -3.64
CA PRO A 26 7.39 -8.95 -2.66
C PRO A 26 7.96 -8.62 -1.28
N GLU A 27 8.98 -7.77 -1.25
CA GLU A 27 9.60 -7.35 0.00
C GLU A 27 8.63 -6.62 0.92
N LEU A 28 7.64 -5.94 0.33
CA LEU A 28 6.67 -5.19 1.10
C LEU A 28 5.68 -6.10 1.83
N GLU A 29 5.51 -7.33 1.38
CA GLU A 29 4.59 -8.26 2.02
C GLU A 29 5.04 -8.64 3.43
N ALA A 30 6.32 -8.47 3.73
CA ALA A 30 6.83 -8.74 5.07
C ALA A 30 6.47 -7.66 6.07
N LEU A 31 6.07 -6.49 5.61
CA LEU A 31 5.70 -5.39 6.48
C LEU A 31 4.33 -5.65 7.12
N ARG A 32 4.11 -5.04 8.28
CA ARG A 32 2.87 -5.18 9.01
C ARG A 32 2.12 -3.87 9.08
N VAL A 33 0.81 -3.96 9.01
CA VAL A 33 -0.06 -2.78 9.06
C VAL A 33 -0.99 -2.92 10.25
N THR A 34 -1.10 -1.85 11.03
CA THR A 34 -2.00 -1.81 12.17
C THR A 34 -2.78 -0.51 12.12
N GLY A 35 -4.08 -0.58 12.36
CA GLY A 35 -4.94 0.59 12.41
C GLY A 35 -6.25 0.37 11.68
N SER A 36 -7.06 1.41 11.70
CA SER A 36 -8.34 1.43 11.00
C SER A 36 -8.21 2.32 9.78
N PHE A 37 -8.63 1.81 8.64
CA PHE A 37 -8.59 2.56 7.40
C PHE A 37 -9.96 2.51 6.74
N ARG A 38 -10.31 3.61 6.10
CA ARG A 38 -11.54 3.67 5.31
C ARG A 38 -11.21 3.27 3.89
N LEU A 39 -11.70 2.11 3.48
CA LEU A 39 -11.37 1.57 2.17
C LEU A 39 -12.02 2.35 1.01
N ASP A 40 -12.93 3.24 1.33
CA ASP A 40 -13.54 4.09 0.31
C ASP A 40 -12.61 5.23 -0.14
N ASP A 41 -11.54 5.49 0.60
CA ASP A 41 -10.58 6.55 0.27
C ASP A 41 -9.20 5.94 0.06
N THR A 42 -9.05 5.20 -1.03
CA THR A 42 -7.84 4.45 -1.29
C THR A 42 -6.61 5.33 -1.50
N ASP A 43 -6.77 6.49 -2.12
CA ASP A 43 -5.65 7.41 -2.34
C ASP A 43 -5.07 7.89 -1.03
N ARG A 44 -5.93 8.19 -0.07
CA ARG A 44 -5.50 8.63 1.25
C ARG A 44 -4.79 7.50 2.00
N ILE A 45 -5.31 6.28 1.86
CA ILE A 45 -4.67 5.12 2.47
C ILE A 45 -3.26 4.93 1.94
N LEU A 46 -3.09 5.03 0.62
CA LEU A 46 -1.77 4.90 0.01
C LEU A 46 -0.81 5.97 0.50
N ALA A 47 -1.29 7.20 0.63
CA ALA A 47 -0.47 8.29 1.15
C ALA A 47 -0.05 8.04 2.60
N LEU A 48 -0.95 7.52 3.42
CA LEU A 48 -0.65 7.20 4.81
C LEU A 48 0.35 6.06 4.91
N LEU A 49 0.23 5.06 4.06
CA LEU A 49 1.18 3.96 4.04
C LEU A 49 2.57 4.46 3.66
N ALA A 50 2.65 5.34 2.67
CA ALA A 50 3.93 5.89 2.24
C ALA A 50 4.57 6.74 3.34
N ALA A 51 3.76 7.38 4.18
CA ALA A 51 4.26 8.19 5.27
C ALA A 51 4.67 7.35 6.48
N SER A 52 4.02 6.21 6.69
CA SER A 52 4.22 5.38 7.88
C SER A 52 5.20 4.24 7.67
N LEU A 53 5.33 3.75 6.45
CA LEU A 53 6.15 2.59 6.14
C LEU A 53 7.27 2.98 5.16
N PRO A 54 8.37 2.21 5.15
CA PRO A 54 9.48 2.50 4.23
C PRO A 54 9.17 2.05 2.81
N LEU A 55 8.17 2.68 2.20
CA LEU A 55 7.78 2.37 0.84
C LEU A 55 7.46 3.65 0.08
N GLU A 56 7.44 3.55 -1.24
CA GLU A 56 7.09 4.65 -2.12
C GLU A 56 5.90 4.24 -2.97
N VAL A 57 5.02 5.20 -3.21
CA VAL A 57 3.86 5.02 -4.07
C VAL A 57 4.14 5.72 -5.39
N GLN A 58 4.10 4.97 -6.48
CA GLN A 58 4.28 5.51 -7.81
C GLN A 58 3.00 5.34 -8.61
N MET A 59 2.37 6.43 -8.96
CA MET A 59 1.21 6.41 -9.83
C MET A 59 1.65 6.54 -11.27
N ARG A 60 1.56 5.45 -12.02
CA ARG A 60 1.91 5.47 -13.43
C ARG A 60 0.79 6.06 -14.26
N THR A 61 -0.43 5.63 -13.94
CA THR A 61 -1.63 6.19 -14.52
C THR A 61 -2.68 6.24 -13.43
N ARG A 62 -3.84 6.79 -13.74
CA ARG A 62 -4.96 6.84 -12.82
C ARG A 62 -5.39 5.44 -12.34
N TYR A 63 -5.09 4.41 -13.14
CA TYR A 63 -5.50 3.04 -12.85
C TYR A 63 -4.34 2.09 -12.57
N TRP A 64 -3.12 2.58 -12.56
CA TRP A 64 -1.96 1.74 -12.32
C TRP A 64 -1.09 2.37 -11.24
N VAL A 65 -1.03 1.71 -10.10
CA VAL A 65 -0.24 2.17 -8.96
C VAL A 65 0.76 1.08 -8.60
N THR A 66 2.01 1.48 -8.38
CA THR A 66 3.08 0.58 -8.00
C THR A 66 3.66 1.03 -6.67
N LEU A 67 3.83 0.09 -5.77
CA LEU A 67 4.48 0.32 -4.48
C LEU A 67 5.85 -0.33 -4.50
N THR A 68 6.87 0.43 -4.13
CA THR A 68 8.24 -0.08 -4.08
C THR A 68 8.85 0.20 -2.71
N PRO A 69 9.81 -0.61 -2.27
CA PRO A 69 10.47 -0.33 -1.00
C PRO A 69 11.31 0.93 -1.12
N ARG A 70 11.21 1.77 -0.09
CA ARG A 70 12.03 2.98 -0.05
C ARG A 70 13.43 2.59 0.41
N LYS A 71 14.40 2.81 -0.43
CA LYS A 71 15.78 2.57 -0.06
C LYS A 71 16.28 3.74 0.78
N LYS A 72 16.82 3.41 1.92
CA LYS A 72 17.51 4.43 2.69
C LYS A 72 18.80 4.78 1.98
N VAL A 73 18.92 6.03 1.61
CA VAL A 73 20.19 6.54 1.12
C VAL A 73 21.00 6.90 2.34
N VAL A 74 22.06 6.20 2.51
CA VAL A 74 22.98 6.44 3.62
C VAL A 74 23.97 7.51 3.24
#